data_423278b95d7a6ead0a0e2201a7bb260f
#
_entry.id   423278b95d7a6ead0a0e2201a7bb260f
#
_cell.length_a   1.000
_cell.length_b   1.000
_cell.length_c   1.000
_cell.angle_alpha   90.00
_cell.angle_beta   90.00
_cell.angle_gamma   90.00
#
_symmetry.space_group_name_H-M   'P 1'
#
loop_
_entity.id
_entity.type
_entity.pdbx_description
1 polymer ?
#
loop_
_entity_poly.entity_id
_entity_poly.type
_entity_poly.pdbx_seq_one_letter_code
_entity_poly.pdbx_strand_id
1 'polypeptide(L)'
;MRYGLQDWVNGLSDGKGVTVIRGFLWVAFLASFLGLHYFTQYGGLTRSDAMDQAQVARNLVMNGRFETHVVRPLDCWIFDRASKPLNTSGAIPEIRMAPAYPWLLSQVMPSTPPTAAAMAVRRDVVRTERHIIPVLGILLTIATGFIIFGLGLHLFDGRVARVSLMVYGVTASVHQAAFSGTGLPLSIFLVTALIALCVWVHPDGASPRVSVMSWCGLVVAGLLAAACILSNYALALMLLPVCLILGASCGRYRWSAVALVSLLAIGLVLPWLIRNLNVSGQLLGAAPFAALHDSLLYAGGDVDRAMTPLTHRSYLLPAIRLKVLEGFGTAMDEQFRLLGGGLVVCCFWVSLFYRFDEDRINVLKWSSVSGLLLLAGICAFDRSLIEYLNVFLPVMVLLGVAFLAVFMERLMFVDDGTRGYLLGSLVLLAALPMLVQTLGTSPKTAYPPYYPPTAEYVAGVMDQGESIATDIPWATAWYGNQTSILLPGHVDDLQRLTERGFDIGGLYLTQALSDKPYMSGLAASYASDRSWLPLLNRQVPTALPYVHGLVLPEGARDQLFLTDRIRWESLDELPVVDAPTNAQAHAAAGGSASL
;
A
#
# COMPACT_ATOMS: atom_id res chain seq x y z
N MET A 1 36.46 -6.33 40.40
CA MET A 1 36.03 -4.92 40.37
C MET A 1 34.52 -4.88 40.50
N ARG A 2 33.99 -4.41 41.63
CA ARG A 2 32.55 -4.20 41.82
C ARG A 2 32.25 -2.82 41.23
N TYR A 3 31.69 -2.79 40.05
CA TYR A 3 31.07 -1.55 39.53
C TYR A 3 29.90 -1.23 40.47
N GLY A 4 29.99 -0.13 41.17
CA GLY A 4 28.91 0.35 42.03
C GLY A 4 27.71 0.78 41.22
N LEU A 5 26.51 0.72 41.79
CA LEU A 5 25.27 1.22 41.20
C LEU A 5 25.43 2.68 40.68
N GLN A 6 26.30 3.43 41.37
CA GLN A 6 26.62 4.82 41.06
C GLN A 6 27.45 4.98 39.78
N ASP A 7 28.38 4.03 39.50
CA ASP A 7 29.14 4.03 38.24
C ASP A 7 28.25 3.66 37.04
N TRP A 8 27.26 2.80 37.29
CA TRP A 8 26.24 2.46 36.30
C TRP A 8 25.33 3.64 36.03
N VAL A 9 24.85 4.36 37.08
CA VAL A 9 24.01 5.58 36.93
C VAL A 9 24.80 6.69 36.25
N ASN A 10 26.08 6.91 36.59
CA ASN A 10 26.92 7.89 35.91
C ASN A 10 27.21 7.52 34.46
N GLY A 11 27.41 6.22 34.14
CA GLY A 11 27.55 5.75 32.75
C GLY A 11 26.27 5.88 31.93
N LEU A 12 25.11 5.88 32.61
CA LEU A 12 23.80 6.13 31.98
C LEU A 12 23.47 7.61 31.86
N SER A 13 24.01 8.49 32.73
CA SER A 13 23.76 9.94 32.71
C SER A 13 24.67 10.68 31.75
N ASP A 14 25.88 10.16 31.46
CA ASP A 14 26.86 10.81 30.59
C ASP A 14 27.37 9.86 29.48
N GLY A 15 27.52 10.38 28.27
CA GLY A 15 28.12 9.67 27.15
C GLY A 15 27.20 8.72 26.38
N LYS A 16 27.68 7.50 26.04
CA LYS A 16 26.98 6.54 25.19
C LYS A 16 25.65 6.03 25.79
N GLY A 17 25.57 5.95 27.13
CA GLY A 17 24.36 5.52 27.84
C GLY A 17 23.18 6.47 27.63
N VAL A 18 23.41 7.78 27.69
CA VAL A 18 22.37 8.80 27.42
C VAL A 18 21.81 8.67 26.01
N THR A 19 22.69 8.41 25.03
CA THR A 19 22.26 8.25 23.62
C THR A 19 21.35 7.04 23.46
N VAL A 20 21.68 5.90 24.11
CA VAL A 20 20.87 4.68 24.08
C VAL A 20 19.50 4.91 24.75
N ILE A 21 19.48 5.54 25.94
CA ILE A 21 18.22 5.84 26.64
C ILE A 21 17.34 6.77 25.81
N ARG A 22 17.91 7.83 25.26
CA ARG A 22 17.16 8.75 24.37
C ARG A 22 16.63 8.02 23.15
N GLY A 23 17.44 7.18 22.51
CA GLY A 23 17.00 6.34 21.38
C GLY A 23 15.81 5.45 21.78
N PHE A 24 15.90 4.78 22.92
CA PHE A 24 14.81 3.96 23.45
C PHE A 24 13.53 4.77 23.71
N LEU A 25 13.65 5.96 24.31
CA LEU A 25 12.48 6.84 24.53
C LEU A 25 11.81 7.27 23.25
N TRP A 26 12.59 7.51 22.17
CA TRP A 26 12.04 7.85 20.86
C TRP A 26 11.33 6.66 20.21
N VAL A 27 11.90 5.45 20.31
CA VAL A 27 11.21 4.22 19.87
C VAL A 27 9.90 4.04 20.64
N ALA A 28 9.94 4.19 21.97
CA ALA A 28 8.77 4.05 22.84
C ALA A 28 7.69 5.10 22.48
N PHE A 29 8.10 6.34 22.19
CA PHE A 29 7.20 7.41 21.74
C PHE A 29 6.49 7.02 20.43
N LEU A 30 7.24 6.68 19.38
CA LEU A 30 6.67 6.27 18.10
C LEU A 30 5.79 5.03 18.23
N ALA A 31 6.28 4.01 18.95
CA ALA A 31 5.55 2.76 19.18
C ALA A 31 4.25 2.98 19.96
N SER A 32 4.22 3.94 20.90
CA SER A 32 3.00 4.26 21.66
C SER A 32 1.90 4.82 20.79
N PHE A 33 2.21 5.78 19.91
CA PHE A 33 1.21 6.36 19.01
C PHE A 33 0.75 5.34 17.94
N LEU A 34 1.68 4.59 17.34
CA LEU A 34 1.35 3.52 16.41
C LEU A 34 0.55 2.41 17.10
N GLY A 35 0.93 2.03 18.34
CA GLY A 35 0.20 1.08 19.14
C GLY A 35 -1.22 1.56 19.48
N LEU A 36 -1.38 2.82 19.85
CA LEU A 36 -2.69 3.42 20.10
C LEU A 36 -3.60 3.30 18.87
N HIS A 37 -3.11 3.66 17.69
CA HIS A 37 -3.85 3.51 16.44
C HIS A 37 -4.17 2.03 16.13
N TYR A 38 -3.22 1.13 16.33
CA TYR A 38 -3.43 -0.31 16.16
C TYR A 38 -4.60 -0.83 17.02
N PHE A 39 -4.60 -0.50 18.31
CA PHE A 39 -5.63 -1.01 19.24
C PHE A 39 -7.01 -0.35 19.05
N THR A 40 -7.05 0.89 18.55
CA THR A 40 -8.31 1.65 18.43
C THR A 40 -8.92 1.59 17.04
N GLN A 41 -8.11 1.60 15.97
CA GLN A 41 -8.58 1.78 14.61
C GLN A 41 -8.37 0.57 13.71
N TYR A 42 -7.29 -0.21 13.95
CA TYR A 42 -6.99 -1.33 13.07
C TYR A 42 -7.93 -2.52 13.29
N GLY A 43 -8.67 -2.90 12.26
CA GLY A 43 -9.62 -4.02 12.29
C GLY A 43 -9.24 -5.20 11.38
N GLY A 44 -8.17 -5.08 10.58
CA GLY A 44 -7.76 -6.05 9.57
C GLY A 44 -7.54 -5.39 8.21
N LEU A 45 -7.37 -6.20 7.17
CA LEU A 45 -7.22 -5.70 5.81
C LEU A 45 -8.57 -5.24 5.26
N THR A 46 -8.64 -3.99 4.80
CA THR A 46 -9.86 -3.41 4.21
C THR A 46 -9.66 -3.08 2.72
N ARG A 47 -8.44 -3.18 2.23
CA ARG A 47 -8.06 -2.78 0.87
C ARG A 47 -7.89 -4.00 -0.03
N SER A 48 -8.40 -3.90 -1.25
CA SER A 48 -8.28 -4.94 -2.28
C SER A 48 -6.82 -5.25 -2.63
N ASP A 49 -6.01 -4.21 -2.84
CA ASP A 49 -4.59 -4.34 -3.17
C ASP A 49 -3.75 -4.95 -2.03
N ALA A 50 -4.13 -4.71 -0.77
CA ALA A 50 -3.47 -5.33 0.37
C ALA A 50 -3.73 -6.84 0.44
N MET A 51 -4.97 -7.28 0.19
CA MET A 51 -5.32 -8.70 0.13
C MET A 51 -4.68 -9.39 -1.07
N ASP A 52 -4.62 -8.72 -2.23
CA ASP A 52 -3.92 -9.23 -3.41
C ASP A 52 -2.43 -9.44 -3.13
N GLN A 53 -1.76 -8.48 -2.50
CA GLN A 53 -0.34 -8.60 -2.14
C GLN A 53 -0.11 -9.70 -1.09
N ALA A 54 -1.00 -9.81 -0.11
CA ALA A 54 -0.91 -10.82 0.94
C ALA A 54 -1.11 -12.25 0.40
N GLN A 55 -2.07 -12.46 -0.51
CA GLN A 55 -2.30 -13.78 -1.10
C GLN A 55 -1.16 -14.19 -2.05
N VAL A 56 -0.55 -13.25 -2.81
CA VAL A 56 0.64 -13.53 -3.62
C VAL A 56 1.84 -13.89 -2.72
N ALA A 57 2.01 -13.20 -1.59
CA ALA A 57 3.04 -13.54 -0.61
C ALA A 57 2.84 -14.95 -0.05
N ARG A 58 1.58 -15.34 0.24
CA ARG A 58 1.25 -16.70 0.67
C ARG A 58 1.57 -17.74 -0.39
N ASN A 59 1.23 -17.49 -1.65
CA ASN A 59 1.55 -18.40 -2.76
C ASN A 59 3.07 -18.55 -2.93
N LEU A 60 3.82 -17.46 -2.74
CA LEU A 60 5.27 -17.50 -2.77
C LEU A 60 5.86 -18.39 -1.66
N VAL A 61 5.29 -18.35 -0.44
CA VAL A 61 5.70 -19.24 0.67
C VAL A 61 5.35 -20.69 0.38
N MET A 62 4.13 -20.94 -0.13
CA MET A 62 3.61 -22.30 -0.31
C MET A 62 4.18 -23.00 -1.55
N ASN A 63 4.25 -22.29 -2.66
CA ASN A 63 4.53 -22.87 -3.98
C ASN A 63 5.90 -22.43 -4.53
N GLY A 64 6.59 -21.47 -3.90
CA GLY A 64 7.82 -20.87 -4.40
C GLY A 64 7.63 -20.07 -5.71
N ARG A 65 6.39 -19.73 -6.07
CA ARG A 65 6.05 -19.07 -7.32
C ARG A 65 5.29 -17.77 -7.08
N PHE A 66 5.59 -16.78 -7.92
CA PHE A 66 4.91 -15.49 -7.89
C PHE A 66 3.62 -15.56 -8.70
N GLU A 67 2.57 -16.07 -8.07
CA GLU A 67 1.28 -16.42 -8.64
C GLU A 67 0.13 -15.81 -7.82
N THR A 68 -1.00 -15.58 -8.48
CA THR A 68 -2.24 -15.04 -7.87
C THR A 68 -3.42 -15.99 -8.10
N HIS A 69 -4.34 -16.06 -7.14
CA HIS A 69 -5.64 -16.68 -7.28
C HIS A 69 -6.71 -15.72 -7.83
N VAL A 70 -6.37 -14.45 -7.99
CA VAL A 70 -7.28 -13.44 -8.57
C VAL A 70 -7.10 -13.41 -10.07
N VAL A 71 -8.11 -13.79 -10.80
CA VAL A 71 -8.18 -13.79 -12.25
C VAL A 71 -8.99 -12.58 -12.71
N ARG A 72 -8.39 -11.72 -13.52
CA ARG A 72 -9.12 -10.60 -14.13
C ARG A 72 -9.30 -10.85 -15.63
N PRO A 73 -10.47 -10.54 -16.21
CA PRO A 73 -10.70 -10.69 -17.65
C PRO A 73 -9.61 -10.05 -18.53
N LEU A 74 -9.11 -8.88 -18.12
CA LEU A 74 -7.99 -8.21 -18.80
C LEU A 74 -6.71 -9.07 -18.81
N ASP A 75 -6.40 -9.76 -17.72
CA ASP A 75 -5.20 -10.62 -17.66
C ASP A 75 -5.33 -11.77 -18.67
N CYS A 76 -6.52 -12.38 -18.79
CA CYS A 76 -6.80 -13.39 -19.80
C CYS A 76 -6.55 -12.86 -21.23
N TRP A 77 -6.99 -11.65 -21.52
CA TRP A 77 -6.72 -11.02 -22.81
C TRP A 77 -5.23 -10.75 -23.05
N ILE A 78 -4.47 -10.33 -22.03
CA ILE A 78 -3.02 -10.11 -22.13
C ILE A 78 -2.31 -11.42 -22.45
N PHE A 79 -2.63 -12.52 -21.76
CA PHE A 79 -2.04 -13.84 -22.01
C PHE A 79 -2.37 -14.37 -23.40
N ASP A 80 -3.61 -14.22 -23.87
CA ASP A 80 -4.03 -14.63 -25.21
C ASP A 80 -3.27 -13.89 -26.28
N ARG A 81 -3.20 -12.56 -26.15
CA ARG A 81 -2.47 -11.73 -27.11
C ARG A 81 -0.99 -12.09 -27.20
N ALA A 82 -0.40 -12.55 -26.09
CA ALA A 82 0.96 -13.04 -26.02
C ALA A 82 1.10 -14.50 -26.47
N SER A 83 0.00 -15.21 -26.78
CA SER A 83 -0.05 -16.64 -27.07
C SER A 83 0.60 -17.48 -25.96
N LYS A 84 0.37 -17.08 -24.71
CA LYS A 84 0.91 -17.76 -23.52
C LYS A 84 -0.17 -18.65 -22.89
N PRO A 85 0.18 -19.90 -22.50
CA PRO A 85 -0.76 -20.78 -21.82
C PRO A 85 -1.12 -20.21 -20.44
N LEU A 86 -2.40 -20.26 -20.09
CA LEU A 86 -2.91 -19.88 -18.79
C LEU A 86 -3.34 -21.14 -18.03
N ASN A 87 -2.97 -21.25 -16.76
CA ASN A 87 -3.49 -22.29 -15.89
C ASN A 87 -4.93 -21.91 -15.48
N THR A 88 -5.90 -22.72 -15.85
CA THR A 88 -7.32 -22.46 -15.60
C THR A 88 -7.86 -23.16 -14.35
N SER A 89 -7.11 -24.10 -13.79
CA SER A 89 -7.52 -24.89 -12.61
C SER A 89 -6.84 -24.47 -11.30
N GLY A 90 -6.23 -23.28 -11.26
CA GLY A 90 -5.51 -22.82 -10.06
C GLY A 90 -4.92 -21.42 -10.20
N ALA A 91 -3.89 -21.14 -9.41
CA ALA A 91 -3.23 -19.84 -9.43
C ALA A 91 -2.59 -19.55 -10.80
N ILE A 92 -2.69 -18.30 -11.22
CA ILE A 92 -2.10 -17.78 -12.47
C ILE A 92 -0.86 -16.92 -12.15
N PRO A 93 0.10 -16.77 -13.09
CA PRO A 93 1.25 -15.90 -12.87
C PRO A 93 0.80 -14.46 -12.61
N GLU A 94 1.28 -13.87 -11.52
CA GLU A 94 1.02 -12.47 -11.21
C GLU A 94 1.84 -11.55 -12.15
N ILE A 95 1.17 -10.58 -12.79
CA ILE A 95 1.76 -9.67 -13.79
C ILE A 95 1.48 -8.20 -13.53
N ARG A 96 0.82 -7.84 -12.44
CA ARG A 96 0.39 -6.45 -12.14
C ARG A 96 1.29 -5.76 -11.15
N MET A 97 1.60 -6.45 -10.06
CA MET A 97 2.32 -5.86 -8.94
C MET A 97 3.83 -6.05 -9.01
N ALA A 98 4.54 -5.11 -8.42
CA ALA A 98 5.98 -5.21 -8.21
C ALA A 98 6.30 -6.20 -7.07
N PRO A 99 7.42 -6.94 -7.11
CA PRO A 99 7.64 -8.12 -6.28
C PRO A 99 8.14 -7.85 -4.87
N ALA A 100 8.71 -6.67 -4.58
CA ALA A 100 9.49 -6.47 -3.35
C ALA A 100 8.66 -6.62 -2.07
N TYR A 101 7.44 -6.09 -2.02
CA TYR A 101 6.63 -6.19 -0.82
C TYR A 101 6.05 -7.61 -0.60
N PRO A 102 5.43 -8.28 -1.60
CA PRO A 102 5.03 -9.67 -1.44
C PRO A 102 6.21 -10.59 -1.07
N TRP A 103 7.39 -10.34 -1.64
CA TRP A 103 8.60 -11.09 -1.28
C TRP A 103 9.01 -10.84 0.18
N LEU A 104 9.05 -9.57 0.63
CA LEU A 104 9.37 -9.24 2.01
C LEU A 104 8.37 -9.85 2.99
N LEU A 105 7.07 -9.77 2.67
CA LEU A 105 6.02 -10.33 3.49
C LEU A 105 6.13 -11.85 3.58
N SER A 106 6.49 -12.53 2.48
CA SER A 106 6.69 -13.98 2.44
C SER A 106 7.79 -14.47 3.39
N GLN A 107 8.81 -13.65 3.67
CA GLN A 107 9.90 -14.03 4.60
C GLN A 107 9.44 -14.10 6.06
N VAL A 108 8.33 -13.46 6.40
CA VAL A 108 7.81 -13.38 7.78
C VAL A 108 6.47 -14.09 7.97
N MET A 109 5.84 -14.53 6.88
CA MET A 109 4.60 -15.30 6.93
C MET A 109 4.83 -16.74 7.40
N PRO A 110 3.85 -17.33 8.13
CA PRO A 110 3.89 -18.76 8.46
C PRO A 110 3.78 -19.62 7.20
N SER A 111 4.48 -20.76 7.21
CA SER A 111 4.48 -21.74 6.12
C SER A 111 3.61 -22.96 6.47
N THR A 112 2.31 -22.78 6.56
CA THR A 112 1.40 -23.91 6.76
C THR A 112 1.20 -24.65 5.43
N PRO A 113 1.44 -25.97 5.37
CA PRO A 113 1.29 -26.71 4.11
C PRO A 113 -0.17 -26.72 3.62
N PRO A 114 -0.41 -26.76 2.29
CA PRO A 114 -1.75 -26.73 1.71
C PRO A 114 -2.63 -27.91 2.15
N THR A 115 -2.00 -29.02 2.56
CA THR A 115 -2.66 -30.22 3.07
C THR A 115 -3.10 -30.11 4.54
N ALA A 116 -2.79 -28.99 5.21
CA ALA A 116 -3.20 -28.77 6.57
C ALA A 116 -4.73 -28.60 6.68
N ALA A 117 -5.27 -28.92 7.86
CA ALA A 117 -6.69 -28.71 8.13
C ALA A 117 -7.09 -27.25 7.90
N ALA A 118 -8.29 -26.99 7.39
CA ALA A 118 -8.82 -25.66 7.10
C ALA A 118 -8.67 -24.67 8.28
N MET A 119 -8.85 -25.15 9.52
CA MET A 119 -8.61 -24.37 10.74
C MET A 119 -7.17 -23.84 10.88
N ALA A 120 -6.16 -24.58 10.41
CA ALA A 120 -4.77 -24.12 10.48
C ALA A 120 -4.52 -23.01 9.46
N VAL A 121 -5.06 -23.14 8.25
CA VAL A 121 -4.98 -22.12 7.20
C VAL A 121 -5.67 -20.83 7.67
N ARG A 122 -6.87 -20.92 8.21
CA ARG A 122 -7.61 -19.80 8.80
C ARG A 122 -6.82 -19.11 9.90
N ARG A 123 -6.21 -19.86 10.81
CA ARG A 123 -5.39 -19.31 11.88
C ARG A 123 -4.21 -18.52 11.35
N ASP A 124 -3.57 -18.99 10.28
CA ASP A 124 -2.43 -18.31 9.67
C ASP A 124 -2.85 -17.04 8.91
N VAL A 125 -3.99 -17.05 8.23
CA VAL A 125 -4.58 -15.86 7.62
C VAL A 125 -4.85 -14.79 8.67
N VAL A 126 -5.56 -15.14 9.76
CA VAL A 126 -5.87 -14.20 10.86
C VAL A 126 -4.60 -13.70 11.54
N ARG A 127 -3.60 -14.58 11.77
CA ARG A 127 -2.33 -14.21 12.37
C ARG A 127 -1.55 -13.24 11.48
N THR A 128 -1.50 -13.50 10.19
CA THR A 128 -0.83 -12.63 9.22
C THR A 128 -1.49 -11.27 9.17
N GLU A 129 -2.80 -11.23 9.05
CA GLU A 129 -3.58 -10.01 8.94
C GLU A 129 -3.49 -9.16 10.21
N ARG A 130 -3.68 -9.76 11.39
CA ARG A 130 -3.77 -9.01 12.65
C ARG A 130 -2.42 -8.70 13.29
N HIS A 131 -1.38 -9.50 13.04
CA HIS A 131 -0.12 -9.34 13.76
C HIS A 131 1.07 -9.11 12.83
N ILE A 132 1.23 -9.87 11.75
CA ILE A 132 2.45 -9.80 10.94
C ILE A 132 2.47 -8.51 10.10
N ILE A 133 1.41 -8.26 9.35
CA ILE A 133 1.32 -7.09 8.47
C ILE A 133 1.44 -5.77 9.25
N PRO A 134 0.65 -5.52 10.31
CA PRO A 134 0.77 -4.26 11.05
C PRO A 134 2.11 -4.12 11.77
N VAL A 135 2.68 -5.20 12.32
CA VAL A 135 4.00 -5.14 12.96
C VAL A 135 5.09 -4.77 11.93
N LEU A 136 5.04 -5.36 10.73
CA LEU A 136 5.96 -5.01 9.66
C LEU A 136 5.84 -3.53 9.28
N GLY A 137 4.62 -3.01 9.12
CA GLY A 137 4.36 -1.59 8.86
C GLY A 137 4.87 -0.67 9.98
N ILE A 138 4.65 -1.03 11.25
CA ILE A 138 5.18 -0.32 12.41
C ILE A 138 6.71 -0.27 12.38
N LEU A 139 7.37 -1.39 12.15
CA LEU A 139 8.84 -1.47 12.12
C LEU A 139 9.43 -0.61 11.00
N LEU A 140 8.86 -0.66 9.80
CA LEU A 140 9.29 0.18 8.67
C LEU A 140 9.08 1.67 8.96
N THR A 141 7.97 2.04 9.61
CA THR A 141 7.66 3.42 9.99
C THR A 141 8.62 3.95 11.05
N ILE A 142 8.93 3.14 12.07
CA ILE A 142 9.91 3.49 13.10
C ILE A 142 11.31 3.64 12.47
N ALA A 143 11.72 2.72 11.60
CA ALA A 143 13.00 2.79 10.90
C ALA A 143 13.09 4.07 10.04
N THR A 144 12.01 4.44 9.33
CA THR A 144 11.93 5.71 8.59
C THR A 144 12.10 6.91 9.51
N GLY A 145 11.45 6.91 10.68
CA GLY A 145 11.57 7.97 11.68
C GLY A 145 13.03 8.17 12.12
N PHE A 146 13.79 7.10 12.33
CA PHE A 146 15.21 7.19 12.66
C PHE A 146 16.06 7.73 11.53
N ILE A 147 15.74 7.41 10.28
CA ILE A 147 16.44 7.99 9.13
C ILE A 147 16.20 9.49 9.05
N ILE A 148 14.95 9.95 9.27
CA ILE A 148 14.61 11.37 9.32
C ILE A 148 15.38 12.06 10.44
N PHE A 149 15.42 11.45 11.63
CA PHE A 149 16.17 11.98 12.76
C PHE A 149 17.65 12.11 12.44
N GLY A 150 18.28 11.07 11.86
CA GLY A 150 19.67 11.08 11.45
C GLY A 150 19.96 12.13 10.37
N LEU A 151 19.07 12.25 9.39
CA LEU A 151 19.18 13.26 8.33
C LEU A 151 19.04 14.69 8.90
N GLY A 152 18.12 14.87 9.87
CA GLY A 152 17.93 16.14 10.59
C GLY A 152 19.17 16.54 11.39
N LEU A 153 19.84 15.59 12.06
CA LEU A 153 21.11 15.85 12.76
C LEU A 153 22.26 16.18 11.81
N HIS A 154 22.25 15.62 10.61
CA HIS A 154 23.31 15.81 9.62
C HIS A 154 23.18 17.16 8.89
N LEU A 155 21.97 17.58 8.54
CA LEU A 155 21.71 18.79 7.73
C LEU A 155 21.40 20.03 8.58
N PHE A 156 20.93 19.85 9.79
CA PHE A 156 20.46 20.91 10.67
C PHE A 156 21.02 20.70 12.09
N ASP A 157 20.17 20.77 13.06
CA ASP A 157 20.52 20.61 14.47
C ASP A 157 19.66 19.55 15.20
N GLY A 158 20.00 19.26 16.46
CA GLY A 158 19.27 18.30 17.27
C GLY A 158 17.85 18.76 17.63
N ARG A 159 17.51 20.05 17.54
CA ARG A 159 16.16 20.58 17.78
C ARG A 159 15.27 20.26 16.58
N VAL A 160 15.70 20.58 15.38
CA VAL A 160 14.99 20.26 14.12
C VAL A 160 14.82 18.75 13.98
N ALA A 161 15.87 17.96 14.24
CA ALA A 161 15.80 16.50 14.16
C ALA A 161 14.71 15.93 15.07
N ARG A 162 14.64 16.34 16.34
CA ARG A 162 13.63 15.87 17.29
C ARG A 162 12.21 16.28 16.90
N VAL A 163 12.01 17.55 16.53
CA VAL A 163 10.68 18.03 16.15
C VAL A 163 10.19 17.33 14.88
N SER A 164 11.08 17.13 13.89
CA SER A 164 10.74 16.40 12.66
C SER A 164 10.32 14.97 12.95
N LEU A 165 11.04 14.28 13.86
CA LEU A 165 10.67 12.93 14.28
C LEU A 165 9.30 12.90 14.99
N MET A 166 9.04 13.87 15.89
CA MET A 166 7.75 13.98 16.56
C MET A 166 6.61 14.23 15.58
N VAL A 167 6.75 15.23 14.70
CA VAL A 167 5.74 15.58 13.69
C VAL A 167 5.46 14.37 12.79
N TYR A 168 6.51 13.70 12.29
CA TYR A 168 6.35 12.49 11.50
C TYR A 168 5.56 11.41 12.26
N GLY A 169 5.94 11.15 13.51
CA GLY A 169 5.35 10.10 14.34
C GLY A 169 3.89 10.33 14.72
N VAL A 170 3.41 11.58 14.72
CA VAL A 170 2.00 11.90 15.07
C VAL A 170 1.14 12.22 13.85
N THR A 171 1.72 12.22 12.64
CA THR A 171 0.99 12.53 11.41
C THR A 171 0.04 11.41 11.01
N ALA A 172 -1.24 11.71 10.82
CA ALA A 172 -2.28 10.71 10.55
C ALA A 172 -2.00 9.86 9.29
N SER A 173 -1.51 10.47 8.20
CA SER A 173 -1.18 9.73 6.95
C SER A 173 -0.04 8.73 7.12
N VAL A 174 0.89 8.97 8.05
CA VAL A 174 1.95 8.00 8.41
C VAL A 174 1.33 6.76 9.06
N HIS A 175 0.36 6.95 9.93
CA HIS A 175 -0.37 5.85 10.57
C HIS A 175 -1.21 5.08 9.55
N GLN A 176 -1.95 5.78 8.69
CA GLN A 176 -2.73 5.16 7.62
C GLN A 176 -1.83 4.34 6.69
N ALA A 177 -0.66 4.86 6.31
CA ALA A 177 0.32 4.12 5.51
C ALA A 177 0.83 2.89 6.26
N ALA A 178 1.21 3.01 7.54
CA ALA A 178 1.73 1.91 8.35
C ALA A 178 0.77 0.72 8.44
N PHE A 179 -0.53 0.99 8.48
CA PHE A 179 -1.60 -0.02 8.62
C PHE A 179 -2.35 -0.31 7.31
N SER A 180 -1.90 0.21 6.17
CA SER A 180 -2.54 -0.01 4.87
C SER A 180 -2.53 -1.47 4.42
N GLY A 181 -1.60 -2.28 4.90
CA GLY A 181 -1.37 -3.64 4.44
C GLY A 181 -0.69 -3.75 3.07
N THR A 182 -0.36 -2.63 2.45
CA THR A 182 0.26 -2.56 1.12
C THR A 182 1.77 -2.35 1.19
N GLY A 183 2.45 -2.32 0.04
CA GLY A 183 3.86 -1.98 -0.07
C GLY A 183 4.21 -0.51 0.23
N LEU A 184 3.24 0.33 0.60
CA LEU A 184 3.47 1.75 0.82
C LEU A 184 4.47 2.06 1.96
N PRO A 185 4.41 1.44 3.16
CA PRO A 185 5.41 1.67 4.21
C PRO A 185 6.83 1.30 3.77
N LEU A 186 6.95 0.20 3.02
CA LEU A 186 8.23 -0.22 2.45
C LEU A 186 8.77 0.83 1.47
N SER A 187 7.92 1.35 0.60
CA SER A 187 8.27 2.38 -0.37
C SER A 187 8.72 3.68 0.30
N ILE A 188 8.01 4.13 1.35
CA ILE A 188 8.38 5.30 2.16
C ILE A 188 9.76 5.10 2.80
N PHE A 189 9.99 3.93 3.41
CA PHE A 189 11.28 3.59 4.01
C PHE A 189 12.41 3.59 2.98
N LEU A 190 12.24 2.88 1.85
CA LEU A 190 13.26 2.75 0.82
C LEU A 190 13.61 4.09 0.17
N VAL A 191 12.63 4.92 -0.18
CA VAL A 191 12.86 6.24 -0.77
C VAL A 191 13.56 7.17 0.22
N THR A 192 13.13 7.16 1.48
CA THR A 192 13.77 7.97 2.53
C THR A 192 15.22 7.53 2.77
N ALA A 193 15.47 6.22 2.82
CA ALA A 193 16.81 5.65 2.98
C ALA A 193 17.71 5.99 1.78
N LEU A 194 17.18 5.89 0.56
CA LEU A 194 17.90 6.22 -0.67
C LEU A 194 18.30 7.72 -0.69
N ILE A 195 17.37 8.62 -0.40
CA ILE A 195 17.63 10.05 -0.33
C ILE A 195 18.67 10.36 0.76
N ALA A 196 18.49 9.82 1.96
CA ALA A 196 19.42 10.03 3.08
C ALA A 196 20.84 9.56 2.72
N LEU A 197 20.96 8.37 2.13
CA LEU A 197 22.24 7.83 1.72
C LEU A 197 22.92 8.71 0.66
N CYS A 198 22.17 9.20 -0.34
CA CYS A 198 22.71 10.10 -1.37
C CYS A 198 23.20 11.43 -0.78
N VAL A 199 22.54 11.93 0.28
CA VAL A 199 22.97 13.13 1.01
C VAL A 199 24.23 12.85 1.83
N TRP A 200 24.34 11.68 2.49
CA TRP A 200 25.50 11.31 3.32
C TRP A 200 26.75 10.96 2.51
N VAL A 201 26.59 10.44 1.29
CA VAL A 201 27.73 10.10 0.39
C VAL A 201 28.43 11.34 -0.15
N HIS A 202 27.94 12.54 0.14
CA HIS A 202 28.56 13.79 -0.30
C HIS A 202 29.99 13.90 0.25
N PRO A 203 31.04 13.96 -0.60
CA PRO A 203 32.41 14.18 -0.13
C PRO A 203 32.51 15.59 0.44
N ASP A 204 32.95 15.74 1.68
CA ASP A 204 33.30 17.02 2.24
C ASP A 204 34.32 17.72 1.32
N GLY A 205 34.03 18.96 0.95
CA GLY A 205 34.78 19.71 -0.09
C GLY A 205 36.28 19.91 0.15
N ALA A 206 36.85 19.29 1.19
CA ALA A 206 38.25 19.36 1.58
C ALA A 206 39.15 18.24 0.99
N SER A 207 38.56 17.15 0.50
CA SER A 207 39.38 16.08 -0.08
C SER A 207 38.99 15.74 -1.53
N PRO A 208 39.92 15.82 -2.49
CA PRO A 208 39.64 15.51 -3.91
C PRO A 208 39.50 14.01 -4.19
N ARG A 209 39.56 13.13 -3.17
CA ARG A 209 39.49 11.67 -3.31
C ARG A 209 38.19 11.16 -2.70
N VAL A 210 37.30 10.63 -3.56
CA VAL A 210 36.16 9.84 -3.11
C VAL A 210 36.73 8.60 -2.39
N SER A 211 36.41 8.46 -1.09
CA SER A 211 36.93 7.34 -0.29
C SER A 211 36.27 6.02 -0.75
N VAL A 212 36.91 4.88 -0.45
CA VAL A 212 36.31 3.55 -0.67
C VAL A 212 34.92 3.46 -0.04
N MET A 213 34.74 4.10 1.12
CA MET A 213 33.44 4.16 1.82
C MET A 213 32.36 4.87 0.99
N SER A 214 32.70 5.90 0.23
CA SER A 214 31.77 6.59 -0.68
C SER A 214 31.35 5.71 -1.85
N TRP A 215 32.26 4.91 -2.42
CA TRP A 215 31.92 3.95 -3.47
C TRP A 215 31.01 2.83 -2.97
N CYS A 216 31.26 2.29 -1.79
CA CYS A 216 30.34 1.35 -1.13
C CYS A 216 28.95 1.97 -0.92
N GLY A 217 28.90 3.22 -0.48
CA GLY A 217 27.64 3.97 -0.35
C GLY A 217 26.88 4.11 -1.67
N LEU A 218 27.58 4.37 -2.80
CA LEU A 218 26.96 4.43 -4.12
C LEU A 218 26.43 3.06 -4.60
N VAL A 219 27.14 1.97 -4.29
CA VAL A 219 26.63 0.62 -4.57
C VAL A 219 25.34 0.35 -3.79
N VAL A 220 25.33 0.68 -2.49
CA VAL A 220 24.12 0.52 -1.67
C VAL A 220 22.98 1.43 -2.18
N ALA A 221 23.29 2.64 -2.65
CA ALA A 221 22.28 3.53 -3.27
C ALA A 221 21.68 2.89 -4.55
N GLY A 222 22.48 2.23 -5.36
CA GLY A 222 22.00 1.48 -6.53
C GLY A 222 21.10 0.30 -6.17
N LEU A 223 21.45 -0.44 -5.09
CA LEU A 223 20.61 -1.51 -4.54
C LEU A 223 19.28 -0.97 -4.00
N LEU A 224 19.31 0.13 -3.25
CA LEU A 224 18.10 0.78 -2.74
C LEU A 224 17.22 1.33 -3.87
N ALA A 225 17.82 1.92 -4.91
CA ALA A 225 17.09 2.40 -6.08
C ALA A 225 16.40 1.24 -6.82
N ALA A 226 17.07 0.10 -6.99
CA ALA A 226 16.44 -1.11 -7.52
C ALA A 226 15.27 -1.59 -6.63
N ALA A 227 15.47 -1.62 -5.32
CA ALA A 227 14.43 -2.00 -4.37
C ALA A 227 13.22 -1.05 -4.41
N CYS A 228 13.43 0.27 -4.57
CA CYS A 228 12.36 1.23 -4.80
C CYS A 228 11.52 0.86 -6.03
N ILE A 229 12.18 0.60 -7.17
CA ILE A 229 11.48 0.25 -8.42
C ILE A 229 10.73 -1.08 -8.28
N LEU A 230 11.35 -2.05 -7.61
CA LEU A 230 10.73 -3.36 -7.35
C LEU A 230 9.66 -3.31 -6.25
N SER A 231 9.56 -2.23 -5.47
CA SER A 231 8.44 -2.02 -4.53
C SER A 231 7.22 -1.39 -5.21
N ASN A 232 7.45 -0.50 -6.17
CA ASN A 232 6.43 0.07 -7.06
C ASN A 232 7.09 0.63 -8.32
N TYR A 233 6.61 0.24 -9.50
CA TYR A 233 7.20 0.65 -10.79
C TYR A 233 7.21 2.18 -11.00
N ALA A 234 6.23 2.92 -10.45
CA ALA A 234 6.20 4.38 -10.52
C ALA A 234 7.43 5.03 -9.84
N LEU A 235 8.05 4.33 -8.87
CA LEU A 235 9.25 4.82 -8.19
C LEU A 235 10.53 4.74 -9.06
N ALA A 236 10.46 4.22 -10.28
CA ALA A 236 11.54 4.38 -11.27
C ALA A 236 11.85 5.86 -11.52
N LEU A 237 10.86 6.75 -11.39
CA LEU A 237 11.03 8.19 -11.49
C LEU A 237 11.95 8.76 -10.40
N MET A 238 12.16 8.04 -9.29
CA MET A 238 13.08 8.45 -8.22
C MET A 238 14.54 8.47 -8.69
N LEU A 239 14.86 7.81 -9.79
CA LEU A 239 16.21 7.91 -10.38
C LEU A 239 16.56 9.37 -10.73
N LEU A 240 15.58 10.19 -11.18
CA LEU A 240 15.87 11.60 -11.53
C LEU A 240 16.29 12.44 -10.30
N PRO A 241 15.50 12.54 -9.21
CA PRO A 241 15.95 13.28 -8.02
C PRO A 241 17.24 12.72 -7.43
N VAL A 242 17.47 11.42 -7.46
CA VAL A 242 18.74 10.80 -7.05
C VAL A 242 19.89 11.26 -7.93
N CYS A 243 19.74 11.26 -9.25
CA CYS A 243 20.73 11.76 -10.19
C CYS A 243 21.04 13.25 -9.96
N LEU A 244 20.04 14.06 -9.64
CA LEU A 244 20.22 15.47 -9.31
C LEU A 244 21.05 15.65 -8.01
N ILE A 245 20.74 14.89 -6.95
CA ILE A 245 21.51 14.94 -5.70
C ILE A 245 22.96 14.49 -5.97
N LEU A 246 23.18 13.36 -6.61
CA LEU A 246 24.52 12.84 -6.89
C LEU A 246 25.29 13.75 -7.86
N GLY A 247 24.62 14.30 -8.87
CA GLY A 247 25.19 15.23 -9.83
C GLY A 247 25.70 16.52 -9.21
N ALA A 248 24.99 17.01 -8.17
CA ALA A 248 25.40 18.18 -7.40
C ALA A 248 26.46 17.84 -6.34
N SER A 249 26.39 16.62 -5.75
CA SER A 249 27.19 16.25 -4.59
C SER A 249 28.56 15.65 -4.94
N CYS A 250 28.68 14.90 -6.04
CA CYS A 250 29.89 14.10 -6.33
C CYS A 250 30.97 14.84 -7.14
N GLY A 251 30.87 16.13 -7.35
CA GLY A 251 31.89 16.96 -7.97
C GLY A 251 32.46 16.37 -9.27
N ARG A 252 33.79 16.06 -9.32
CA ARG A 252 34.46 15.50 -10.49
C ARG A 252 33.92 14.12 -10.90
N TYR A 253 33.44 13.32 -9.95
CA TYR A 253 32.98 11.94 -10.17
C TYR A 253 31.45 11.84 -10.39
N ARG A 254 30.76 12.98 -10.55
CA ARG A 254 29.29 13.04 -10.67
C ARG A 254 28.74 12.08 -11.74
N TRP A 255 29.32 12.03 -12.91
CA TRP A 255 28.83 11.17 -13.99
C TRP A 255 29.08 9.68 -13.70
N SER A 256 30.22 9.35 -13.10
CA SER A 256 30.51 7.97 -12.68
C SER A 256 29.58 7.50 -11.56
N ALA A 257 29.26 8.38 -10.59
CA ALA A 257 28.33 8.08 -9.52
C ALA A 257 26.90 7.87 -10.06
N VAL A 258 26.43 8.78 -10.90
CA VAL A 258 25.11 8.68 -11.55
C VAL A 258 25.03 7.41 -12.41
N ALA A 259 26.06 7.15 -13.24
CA ALA A 259 26.09 5.94 -14.08
C ALA A 259 26.09 4.66 -13.24
N LEU A 260 26.91 4.59 -12.19
CA LEU A 260 26.98 3.42 -11.30
C LEU A 260 25.62 3.12 -10.66
N VAL A 261 24.98 4.12 -10.03
CA VAL A 261 23.69 3.94 -9.35
C VAL A 261 22.60 3.55 -10.35
N SER A 262 22.53 4.25 -11.51
CA SER A 262 21.53 3.96 -12.53
C SER A 262 21.71 2.60 -13.18
N LEU A 263 22.94 2.22 -13.54
CA LEU A 263 23.23 0.91 -14.15
C LEU A 263 22.97 -0.24 -13.18
N LEU A 264 23.32 -0.08 -11.90
CA LEU A 264 22.99 -1.08 -10.87
C LEU A 264 21.48 -1.19 -10.68
N ALA A 265 20.77 -0.08 -10.58
CA ALA A 265 19.33 -0.09 -10.42
C ALA A 265 18.63 -0.79 -11.60
N ILE A 266 18.97 -0.40 -12.84
CA ILE A 266 18.39 -1.00 -14.05
C ILE A 266 18.79 -2.48 -14.17
N GLY A 267 20.07 -2.80 -13.95
CA GLY A 267 20.58 -4.16 -14.07
C GLY A 267 19.92 -5.14 -13.10
N LEU A 268 19.60 -4.70 -11.87
CA LEU A 268 18.92 -5.52 -10.87
C LEU A 268 17.41 -5.64 -11.11
N VAL A 269 16.80 -4.65 -11.74
CA VAL A 269 15.38 -4.70 -12.11
C VAL A 269 15.14 -5.51 -13.39
N LEU A 270 16.14 -5.53 -14.29
CA LEU A 270 16.03 -6.16 -15.61
C LEU A 270 15.60 -7.63 -15.59
N PRO A 271 16.11 -8.52 -14.72
CA PRO A 271 15.64 -9.91 -14.64
C PRO A 271 14.15 -10.02 -14.38
N TRP A 272 13.60 -9.14 -13.54
CA TRP A 272 12.17 -9.10 -13.28
C TRP A 272 11.37 -8.63 -14.49
N LEU A 273 11.82 -7.60 -15.20
CA LEU A 273 11.18 -7.14 -16.43
C LEU A 273 11.22 -8.21 -17.53
N ILE A 274 12.32 -8.94 -17.65
CA ILE A 274 12.45 -10.08 -18.58
C ILE A 274 11.47 -11.20 -18.19
N ARG A 275 11.33 -11.50 -16.89
CA ARG A 275 10.32 -12.45 -16.41
C ARG A 275 8.92 -12.01 -16.87
N ASN A 276 8.53 -10.75 -16.65
CA ASN A 276 7.23 -10.25 -17.07
C ASN A 276 7.05 -10.35 -18.60
N LEU A 277 8.06 -9.98 -19.37
CA LEU A 277 8.04 -10.11 -20.82
C LEU A 277 7.85 -11.58 -21.27
N ASN A 278 8.54 -12.52 -20.64
CA ASN A 278 8.40 -13.94 -20.94
C ASN A 278 7.04 -14.51 -20.59
N VAL A 279 6.43 -14.01 -19.52
CA VAL A 279 5.13 -14.50 -19.01
C VAL A 279 3.97 -13.85 -19.74
N SER A 280 3.98 -12.53 -19.91
CA SER A 280 2.83 -11.75 -20.40
C SER A 280 3.05 -11.09 -21.77
N GLY A 281 4.24 -11.20 -22.34
CA GLY A 281 4.60 -10.48 -23.57
C GLY A 281 4.79 -8.96 -23.37
N GLN A 282 4.76 -8.47 -22.11
CA GLN A 282 4.89 -7.04 -21.78
C GLN A 282 5.90 -6.84 -20.63
N LEU A 283 6.80 -5.84 -20.76
CA LEU A 283 7.84 -5.57 -19.75
C LEU A 283 7.27 -5.25 -18.35
N LEU A 284 6.21 -4.45 -18.30
CA LEU A 284 5.55 -4.03 -17.06
C LEU A 284 4.26 -4.83 -16.79
N GLY A 285 4.01 -5.92 -17.55
CA GLY A 285 2.80 -6.72 -17.42
C GLY A 285 1.52 -5.89 -17.62
N ALA A 286 0.57 -6.03 -16.71
CA ALA A 286 -0.71 -5.32 -16.77
C ALA A 286 -0.64 -3.87 -16.23
N ALA A 287 0.45 -3.45 -15.57
CA ALA A 287 0.55 -2.13 -14.94
C ALA A 287 0.24 -0.93 -15.89
N PRO A 288 0.63 -0.91 -17.17
CA PRO A 288 0.29 0.21 -18.06
C PRO A 288 -1.21 0.41 -18.29
N PHE A 289 -2.04 -0.64 -18.13
CA PHE A 289 -3.49 -0.53 -18.29
C PHE A 289 -4.17 0.26 -17.16
N ALA A 290 -3.50 0.45 -16.03
CA ALA A 290 -3.95 1.34 -14.96
C ALA A 290 -4.18 2.80 -15.46
N ALA A 291 -3.48 3.22 -16.50
CA ALA A 291 -3.73 4.50 -17.15
C ALA A 291 -5.15 4.63 -17.76
N LEU A 292 -5.82 3.51 -18.00
CA LEU A 292 -7.20 3.48 -18.52
C LEU A 292 -8.26 3.48 -17.41
N HIS A 293 -7.90 3.13 -16.16
CA HIS A 293 -8.81 3.21 -15.01
C HIS A 293 -9.32 4.64 -14.87
N ASP A 294 -10.56 4.82 -14.46
CA ASP A 294 -11.20 6.14 -14.29
C ASP A 294 -11.17 7.06 -15.53
N SER A 295 -10.99 6.50 -16.71
CA SER A 295 -11.12 7.24 -17.97
C SER A 295 -12.57 7.30 -18.41
N LEU A 296 -12.86 8.16 -19.40
CA LEU A 296 -14.20 8.23 -20.01
C LEU A 296 -14.65 6.91 -20.67
N LEU A 297 -13.70 6.04 -21.01
CA LEU A 297 -14.00 4.73 -21.60
C LEU A 297 -14.24 3.65 -20.55
N TYR A 298 -13.60 3.79 -19.37
CA TYR A 298 -13.61 2.81 -18.30
C TYR A 298 -13.72 3.52 -16.96
N ALA A 299 -14.91 3.57 -16.41
CA ALA A 299 -15.15 4.13 -15.08
C ALA A 299 -14.56 3.20 -14.00
N GLY A 300 -13.79 3.75 -13.07
CA GLY A 300 -13.15 2.97 -12.00
C GLY A 300 -12.27 1.85 -12.55
N GLY A 301 -12.48 0.64 -12.08
CA GLY A 301 -11.76 -0.58 -12.47
C GLY A 301 -12.32 -1.31 -13.69
N ASP A 302 -13.19 -0.72 -14.48
CA ASP A 302 -13.91 -1.42 -15.55
C ASP A 302 -12.99 -1.98 -16.64
N VAL A 303 -11.81 -1.42 -16.87
CA VAL A 303 -10.84 -2.00 -17.81
C VAL A 303 -10.40 -3.39 -17.38
N ASP A 304 -10.32 -3.68 -16.09
CA ASP A 304 -9.95 -5.00 -15.55
C ASP A 304 -11.00 -6.06 -15.84
N ARG A 305 -12.25 -5.62 -16.03
CA ARG A 305 -13.42 -6.45 -16.37
C ARG A 305 -13.57 -6.69 -17.86
N ALA A 306 -12.75 -6.03 -18.69
CA ALA A 306 -12.87 -6.10 -20.14
C ALA A 306 -12.10 -7.27 -20.73
N MET A 307 -12.81 -8.21 -21.35
CA MET A 307 -12.21 -9.31 -22.13
C MET A 307 -11.59 -8.84 -23.45
N THR A 308 -12.00 -7.69 -23.96
CA THR A 308 -11.50 -7.08 -25.20
C THR A 308 -11.37 -5.57 -25.01
N PRO A 309 -10.30 -5.10 -24.35
CA PRO A 309 -10.15 -3.67 -24.11
C PRO A 309 -9.97 -2.90 -25.42
N LEU A 310 -10.56 -1.71 -25.48
CA LEU A 310 -10.40 -0.80 -26.61
C LEU A 310 -8.96 -0.27 -26.63
N THR A 311 -8.18 -0.70 -27.61
CA THR A 311 -6.76 -0.32 -27.75
C THR A 311 -6.50 0.67 -28.89
N HIS A 312 -7.54 1.09 -29.61
CA HIS A 312 -7.37 1.98 -30.78
C HIS A 312 -7.07 3.42 -30.33
N ARG A 313 -6.00 4.00 -30.88
CA ARG A 313 -5.47 5.32 -30.48
C ARG A 313 -6.48 6.46 -30.57
N SER A 314 -7.41 6.41 -31.53
CA SER A 314 -8.42 7.47 -31.73
C SER A 314 -9.36 7.65 -30.54
N TYR A 315 -9.60 6.59 -29.77
CA TYR A 315 -10.44 6.63 -28.56
C TYR A 315 -9.61 6.85 -27.30
N LEU A 316 -8.42 6.25 -27.23
CA LEU A 316 -7.58 6.30 -26.03
C LEU A 316 -7.01 7.69 -25.77
N LEU A 317 -6.49 8.36 -26.79
CA LEU A 317 -5.82 9.66 -26.60
C LEU A 317 -6.75 10.75 -26.02
N PRO A 318 -7.98 10.96 -26.53
CA PRO A 318 -8.91 11.92 -25.92
C PRO A 318 -9.29 11.55 -24.49
N ALA A 319 -9.56 10.27 -24.22
CA ALA A 319 -9.95 9.80 -22.89
C ALA A 319 -8.83 9.99 -21.86
N ILE A 320 -7.60 9.64 -22.20
CA ILE A 320 -6.42 9.83 -21.33
C ILE A 320 -6.14 11.32 -21.14
N ARG A 321 -6.23 12.15 -22.17
CA ARG A 321 -5.97 13.59 -22.08
C ARG A 321 -6.89 14.26 -21.06
N LEU A 322 -8.19 13.99 -21.10
CA LEU A 322 -9.15 14.54 -20.14
C LEU A 322 -8.88 14.03 -18.73
N LYS A 323 -8.66 12.72 -18.58
CA LYS A 323 -8.29 12.12 -17.31
C LYS A 323 -7.04 12.77 -16.67
N VAL A 324 -5.98 13.00 -17.47
CA VAL A 324 -4.74 13.60 -16.98
C VAL A 324 -4.95 15.03 -16.50
N LEU A 325 -5.74 15.82 -17.21
CA LEU A 325 -6.04 17.20 -16.80
C LEU A 325 -6.80 17.25 -15.47
N GLU A 326 -7.82 16.41 -15.29
CA GLU A 326 -8.55 16.30 -14.03
C GLU A 326 -7.70 15.66 -12.92
N GLY A 327 -6.98 14.58 -13.25
CA GLY A 327 -6.17 13.81 -12.30
C GLY A 327 -5.00 14.60 -11.73
N PHE A 328 -4.39 15.49 -12.52
CA PHE A 328 -3.33 16.36 -12.00
C PHE A 328 -3.86 17.34 -10.96
N GLY A 329 -5.02 17.94 -11.22
CA GLY A 329 -5.69 18.81 -10.26
C GLY A 329 -6.03 18.06 -8.96
N THR A 330 -6.59 16.85 -9.08
CA THR A 330 -6.89 15.99 -7.95
C THR A 330 -5.64 15.60 -7.18
N ALA A 331 -4.55 15.21 -7.85
CA ALA A 331 -3.30 14.86 -7.21
C ALA A 331 -2.69 16.05 -6.44
N MET A 332 -2.85 17.28 -6.93
CA MET A 332 -2.40 18.48 -6.23
C MET A 332 -3.26 18.78 -5.00
N ASP A 333 -4.59 18.65 -5.09
CA ASP A 333 -5.51 18.83 -3.96
C ASP A 333 -5.28 17.76 -2.87
N GLU A 334 -5.14 16.50 -3.27
CA GLU A 334 -4.91 15.38 -2.37
C GLU A 334 -3.57 15.45 -1.62
N GLN A 335 -2.55 16.09 -2.17
CA GLN A 335 -1.29 16.31 -1.45
C GLN A 335 -1.53 16.99 -0.10
N PHE A 336 -2.41 18.00 -0.05
CA PHE A 336 -2.69 18.72 1.20
C PHE A 336 -3.54 17.89 2.17
N ARG A 337 -4.33 16.96 1.67
CA ARG A 337 -5.17 16.07 2.48
C ARG A 337 -4.40 14.86 2.98
N LEU A 338 -3.71 14.14 2.07
CA LEU A 338 -3.01 12.90 2.37
C LEU A 338 -1.70 13.15 3.14
N LEU A 339 -0.96 14.20 2.77
CA LEU A 339 0.32 14.50 3.41
C LEU A 339 0.19 15.03 4.85
N GLY A 340 -1.00 15.07 5.40
CA GLY A 340 -1.33 15.20 6.81
C GLY A 340 -0.64 16.34 7.57
N GLY A 341 -1.34 17.00 8.44
CA GLY A 341 -0.74 18.10 9.18
C GLY A 341 -0.49 19.34 8.33
N GLY A 342 -1.41 19.71 7.46
CA GLY A 342 -1.42 20.80 6.49
C GLY A 342 -0.42 21.96 6.68
N LEU A 343 -0.19 22.37 7.95
CA LEU A 343 0.76 23.44 8.28
C LEU A 343 2.21 23.09 7.91
N VAL A 344 2.68 21.87 8.19
CA VAL A 344 4.06 21.44 7.90
C VAL A 344 4.28 21.33 6.39
N VAL A 345 3.30 20.84 5.68
CA VAL A 345 3.31 20.77 4.20
C VAL A 345 3.30 22.19 3.63
N CYS A 346 2.49 23.10 4.17
CA CYS A 346 2.52 24.51 3.79
C CYS A 346 3.90 25.13 4.06
N CYS A 347 4.52 24.86 5.22
CA CYS A 347 5.87 25.33 5.53
C CYS A 347 6.90 24.79 4.53
N PHE A 348 6.78 23.53 4.10
CA PHE A 348 7.62 22.99 3.03
C PHE A 348 7.45 23.77 1.73
N TRP A 349 6.22 24.00 1.27
CA TRP A 349 5.98 24.77 0.04
C TRP A 349 6.47 26.22 0.14
N VAL A 350 6.29 26.87 1.28
CA VAL A 350 6.84 28.22 1.51
C VAL A 350 8.37 28.20 1.56
N SER A 351 8.99 27.12 2.03
CA SER A 351 10.45 26.97 2.04
C SER A 351 11.08 27.01 0.65
N LEU A 352 10.29 26.79 -0.43
CA LEU A 352 10.80 26.90 -1.80
C LEU A 352 11.25 28.32 -2.16
N PHE A 353 10.61 29.32 -1.58
CA PHE A 353 10.97 30.73 -1.76
C PHE A 353 12.14 31.16 -0.88
N TYR A 354 12.57 30.29 0.04
CA TYR A 354 13.68 30.53 0.93
C TYR A 354 14.94 29.80 0.45
N ARG A 355 16.08 30.49 0.35
CA ARG A 355 17.37 29.87 0.08
C ARG A 355 18.10 29.61 1.40
N PHE A 356 18.36 28.35 1.68
CA PHE A 356 19.19 27.95 2.82
C PHE A 356 20.65 28.26 2.53
N ASP A 357 21.41 28.54 3.57
CA ASP A 357 22.84 28.89 3.44
C ASP A 357 23.67 27.70 2.92
N GLU A 358 23.28 26.45 3.27
CA GLU A 358 23.87 25.23 2.74
C GLU A 358 23.30 24.85 1.39
N ASP A 359 24.13 24.71 0.37
CA ASP A 359 23.72 24.30 -0.96
C ASP A 359 23.16 22.88 -0.99
N ARG A 360 23.61 21.98 -0.08
CA ARG A 360 23.09 20.60 0.06
C ARG A 360 21.60 20.60 0.35
N ILE A 361 21.13 21.45 1.24
CA ILE A 361 19.72 21.57 1.60
C ILE A 361 18.91 22.06 0.40
N ASN A 362 19.44 23.02 -0.35
CA ASN A 362 18.78 23.53 -1.54
C ASN A 362 18.69 22.46 -2.65
N VAL A 363 19.76 21.65 -2.83
CA VAL A 363 19.74 20.51 -3.76
C VAL A 363 18.71 19.49 -3.34
N LEU A 364 18.69 19.08 -2.06
CA LEU A 364 17.70 18.15 -1.52
C LEU A 364 16.27 18.66 -1.74
N LYS A 365 16.04 19.94 -1.44
CA LYS A 365 14.75 20.59 -1.63
C LYS A 365 14.26 20.50 -3.07
N TRP A 366 15.04 20.96 -4.03
CA TRP A 366 14.64 20.99 -5.44
C TRP A 366 14.58 19.59 -6.06
N SER A 367 15.44 18.67 -5.64
CA SER A 367 15.38 17.27 -6.05
C SER A 367 14.11 16.60 -5.54
N SER A 368 13.70 16.86 -4.30
CA SER A 368 12.46 16.35 -3.74
C SER A 368 11.22 16.90 -4.46
N VAL A 369 11.23 18.21 -4.78
CA VAL A 369 10.15 18.83 -5.57
C VAL A 369 10.05 18.22 -6.96
N SER A 370 11.19 18.02 -7.64
CA SER A 370 11.19 17.40 -8.97
C SER A 370 10.62 15.98 -8.93
N GLY A 371 11.01 15.18 -7.94
CA GLY A 371 10.48 13.83 -7.75
C GLY A 371 8.97 13.83 -7.41
N LEU A 372 8.53 14.74 -6.52
CA LEU A 372 7.13 14.90 -6.17
C LEU A 372 6.27 15.27 -7.39
N LEU A 373 6.72 16.24 -8.21
CA LEU A 373 6.00 16.64 -9.41
C LEU A 373 5.93 15.53 -10.46
N LEU A 374 7.02 14.76 -10.64
CA LEU A 374 7.02 13.61 -11.53
C LEU A 374 6.05 12.53 -11.06
N LEU A 375 6.06 12.21 -9.76
CA LEU A 375 5.16 11.23 -9.19
C LEU A 375 3.70 11.70 -9.27
N ALA A 376 3.42 12.98 -9.00
CA ALA A 376 2.10 13.57 -9.20
C ALA A 376 1.65 13.51 -10.67
N GLY A 377 2.58 13.68 -11.61
CA GLY A 377 2.33 13.46 -13.04
C GLY A 377 1.89 12.03 -13.35
N ILE A 378 2.52 11.01 -12.74
CA ILE A 378 2.07 9.61 -12.88
C ILE A 378 0.74 9.37 -12.18
N CYS A 379 0.50 9.96 -11.01
CA CYS A 379 -0.80 9.87 -10.32
C CYS A 379 -1.95 10.43 -11.15
N ALA A 380 -1.68 11.35 -12.07
CA ALA A 380 -2.67 11.83 -13.01
C ALA A 380 -3.12 10.75 -14.03
N PHE A 381 -2.23 9.78 -14.32
CA PHE A 381 -2.57 8.61 -15.15
C PHE A 381 -3.16 7.47 -14.34
N ASP A 382 -2.72 7.29 -13.09
CA ASP A 382 -3.17 6.22 -12.21
C ASP A 382 -3.46 6.78 -10.81
N ARG A 383 -4.74 7.00 -10.51
CA ARG A 383 -5.19 7.56 -9.23
C ARG A 383 -4.90 6.62 -8.05
N SER A 384 -4.74 5.33 -8.28
CA SER A 384 -4.39 4.38 -7.21
C SER A 384 -3.02 4.67 -6.59
N LEU A 385 -2.15 5.41 -7.30
CA LEU A 385 -0.83 5.80 -6.86
C LEU A 385 -0.80 7.10 -6.03
N ILE A 386 -1.93 7.79 -5.83
CA ILE A 386 -1.96 9.07 -5.09
C ILE A 386 -1.37 8.93 -3.68
N GLU A 387 -1.63 7.83 -2.99
CA GLU A 387 -1.07 7.58 -1.67
C GLU A 387 0.47 7.47 -1.67
N TYR A 388 1.07 7.09 -2.81
CA TYR A 388 2.53 7.04 -2.95
C TYR A 388 3.19 8.42 -2.94
N LEU A 389 2.45 9.52 -3.04
CA LEU A 389 2.98 10.86 -2.76
C LEU A 389 3.54 10.97 -1.33
N ASN A 390 3.03 10.15 -0.40
CA ASN A 390 3.56 10.03 0.97
C ASN A 390 5.03 9.59 1.06
N VAL A 391 5.65 9.08 -0.02
CA VAL A 391 7.08 8.74 -0.02
C VAL A 391 7.98 9.97 0.18
N PHE A 392 7.47 11.17 -0.13
CA PHE A 392 8.16 12.44 0.11
C PHE A 392 7.83 13.07 1.47
N LEU A 393 6.80 12.58 2.17
CA LEU A 393 6.37 13.15 3.45
C LEU A 393 7.52 13.27 4.47
N PRO A 394 8.41 12.26 4.63
CA PRO A 394 9.55 12.36 5.53
C PRO A 394 10.44 13.58 5.27
N VAL A 395 10.77 13.81 4.02
CA VAL A 395 11.62 14.96 3.61
C VAL A 395 10.86 16.28 3.70
N MET A 396 9.56 16.29 3.36
CA MET A 396 8.71 17.48 3.49
C MET A 396 8.58 17.91 4.95
N VAL A 397 8.40 16.96 5.86
CA VAL A 397 8.35 17.22 7.31
C VAL A 397 9.68 17.81 7.77
N LEU A 398 10.81 17.22 7.38
CA LEU A 398 12.14 17.70 7.77
C LEU A 398 12.37 19.15 7.30
N LEU A 399 12.14 19.43 6.02
CA LEU A 399 12.37 20.74 5.43
C LEU A 399 11.36 21.79 5.93
N GLY A 400 10.09 21.40 6.14
CA GLY A 400 9.07 22.29 6.68
C GLY A 400 9.35 22.71 8.12
N VAL A 401 9.76 21.76 8.97
CA VAL A 401 10.17 22.03 10.36
C VAL A 401 11.45 22.89 10.39
N ALA A 402 12.44 22.58 9.55
CA ALA A 402 13.67 23.35 9.45
C ALA A 402 13.40 24.80 9.02
N PHE A 403 12.55 24.98 8.01
CA PHE A 403 12.15 26.32 7.58
C PHE A 403 11.50 27.11 8.71
N LEU A 404 10.57 26.48 9.44
CA LEU A 404 9.89 27.15 10.56
C LEU A 404 10.88 27.50 11.68
N ALA A 405 11.83 26.62 11.99
CA ALA A 405 12.87 26.87 12.99
C ALA A 405 13.73 28.08 12.60
N VAL A 406 14.25 28.11 11.36
CA VAL A 406 15.04 29.23 10.84
C VAL A 406 14.22 30.52 10.78
N PHE A 407 12.95 30.43 10.37
CA PHE A 407 12.07 31.62 10.35
C PHE A 407 11.87 32.19 11.76
N MET A 408 11.66 31.35 12.77
CA MET A 408 11.54 31.80 14.16
C MET A 408 12.84 32.40 14.73
N GLU A 409 14.02 31.91 14.30
CA GLU A 409 15.30 32.47 14.70
C GLU A 409 15.52 33.89 14.17
N ARG A 410 14.97 34.19 13.00
CA ARG A 410 15.03 35.55 12.41
C ARG A 410 14.05 36.53 13.05
N LEU A 411 13.05 36.06 13.78
CA LEU A 411 12.15 36.91 14.53
C LEU A 411 12.82 37.31 15.86
N MET A 412 13.46 38.51 15.86
CA MET A 412 14.28 39.01 16.95
C MET A 412 13.56 39.15 18.31
N PHE A 413 12.23 39.12 18.32
CA PHE A 413 11.38 39.24 19.52
C PHE A 413 10.94 37.90 20.11
N VAL A 414 11.37 36.77 19.56
CA VAL A 414 11.00 35.42 20.02
C VAL A 414 12.15 34.85 20.85
N ASP A 415 11.97 34.76 22.16
CA ASP A 415 12.89 34.11 23.08
C ASP A 415 12.90 32.56 22.91
N ASP A 416 13.90 31.88 23.46
CA ASP A 416 14.05 30.42 23.33
C ASP A 416 12.91 29.63 23.93
N GLY A 417 12.30 30.13 25.01
CA GLY A 417 11.10 29.52 25.63
C GLY A 417 9.91 29.55 24.66
N THR A 418 9.62 30.72 24.11
CA THR A 418 8.52 30.90 23.15
C THR A 418 8.74 30.08 21.88
N ARG A 419 9.97 29.96 21.37
CA ARG A 419 10.31 29.06 20.26
C ARG A 419 9.98 27.59 20.58
N GLY A 420 10.30 27.16 21.80
CA GLY A 420 9.97 25.81 22.27
C GLY A 420 8.44 25.56 22.29
N TYR A 421 7.67 26.51 22.79
CA TYR A 421 6.20 26.44 22.80
C TYR A 421 5.61 26.43 21.38
N LEU A 422 6.10 27.23 20.47
CA LEU A 422 5.65 27.26 19.08
C LEU A 422 5.93 25.96 18.36
N LEU A 423 7.13 25.38 18.53
CA LEU A 423 7.45 24.07 17.97
C LEU A 423 6.62 22.93 18.61
N GLY A 424 6.35 23.02 19.92
CA GLY A 424 5.47 22.10 20.61
C GLY A 424 4.01 22.18 20.11
N SER A 425 3.51 23.40 19.86
CA SER A 425 2.18 23.61 19.29
C SER A 425 2.08 23.06 17.85
N LEU A 426 3.15 23.14 17.06
CA LEU A 426 3.21 22.52 15.74
C LEU A 426 3.04 21.01 15.81
N VAL A 427 3.71 20.34 16.76
CA VAL A 427 3.55 18.88 16.98
C VAL A 427 2.11 18.57 17.39
N LEU A 428 1.52 19.36 18.28
CA LEU A 428 0.13 19.16 18.72
C LEU A 428 -0.86 19.35 17.57
N LEU A 429 -0.69 20.38 16.74
CA LEU A 429 -1.50 20.60 15.54
C LEU A 429 -1.37 19.47 14.54
N ALA A 430 -0.16 18.95 14.33
CA ALA A 430 0.07 17.80 13.46
C ALA A 430 -0.57 16.51 14.00
N ALA A 431 -0.66 16.37 15.34
CA ALA A 431 -1.31 15.24 15.98
C ALA A 431 -2.84 15.32 15.96
N LEU A 432 -3.42 16.51 15.79
CA LEU A 432 -4.87 16.73 15.92
C LEU A 432 -5.72 15.82 15.02
N PRO A 433 -5.43 15.63 13.71
CA PRO A 433 -6.21 14.74 12.86
C PRO A 433 -6.18 13.29 13.36
N MET A 434 -5.02 12.81 13.81
CA MET A 434 -4.87 11.47 14.37
C MET A 434 -5.64 11.33 15.68
N LEU A 435 -5.55 12.31 16.57
CA LEU A 435 -6.27 12.31 17.86
C LEU A 435 -7.78 12.32 17.65
N VAL A 436 -8.28 13.14 16.71
CA VAL A 436 -9.71 13.16 16.37
C VAL A 436 -10.18 11.81 15.84
N GLN A 437 -9.40 11.16 14.97
CA GLN A 437 -9.70 9.81 14.48
C GLN A 437 -9.68 8.77 15.61
N THR A 438 -8.72 8.86 16.52
CA THR A 438 -8.52 7.87 17.59
C THR A 438 -9.51 8.01 18.73
N LEU A 439 -9.85 9.24 19.11
CA LEU A 439 -10.79 9.56 20.18
C LEU A 439 -12.24 9.62 19.69
N GLY A 440 -12.45 9.73 18.37
CA GLY A 440 -13.77 9.70 17.77
C GLY A 440 -14.45 8.34 17.99
N THR A 441 -15.75 8.36 18.15
CA THR A 441 -16.60 7.16 18.29
C THR A 441 -16.81 6.41 16.97
N SER A 442 -15.95 6.63 15.97
CA SER A 442 -16.02 5.91 14.70
C SER A 442 -15.91 4.42 14.98
N PRO A 443 -16.88 3.60 14.56
CA PRO A 443 -16.79 2.17 14.75
C PRO A 443 -15.50 1.68 14.06
N LYS A 444 -14.80 0.74 14.72
CA LYS A 444 -13.71 -0.01 14.07
C LYS A 444 -14.22 -0.39 12.69
N THR A 445 -13.48 -0.04 11.67
CA THR A 445 -13.88 -0.16 10.27
C THR A 445 -14.57 -1.50 10.06
N ALA A 446 -15.88 -1.47 9.83
CA ALA A 446 -16.61 -2.65 9.42
C ALA A 446 -15.97 -3.12 8.10
N TYR A 447 -15.75 -4.43 7.95
CA TYR A 447 -15.28 -4.96 6.67
C TYR A 447 -16.26 -4.54 5.57
N PRO A 448 -15.85 -3.63 4.66
CA PRO A 448 -16.72 -3.26 3.55
C PRO A 448 -16.58 -4.31 2.44
N PRO A 449 -17.53 -4.42 1.69
CA PRO A 449 -18.91 -4.83 1.67
C PRO A 449 -19.07 -6.34 1.93
N TYR A 450 -18.10 -6.96 2.56
CA TYR A 450 -18.04 -8.40 2.82
C TYR A 450 -17.63 -8.68 4.27
N TYR A 451 -17.99 -9.84 4.74
CA TYR A 451 -17.57 -10.35 6.03
C TYR A 451 -16.63 -11.55 5.82
N PRO A 452 -15.39 -11.55 6.35
CA PRO A 452 -14.40 -12.58 6.08
C PRO A 452 -14.90 -14.02 6.29
N PRO A 453 -15.64 -14.36 7.38
CA PRO A 453 -16.22 -15.69 7.53
C PRO A 453 -17.19 -16.07 6.43
N THR A 454 -17.94 -15.13 5.84
CA THR A 454 -18.84 -15.42 4.72
C THR A 454 -18.04 -15.73 3.45
N ALA A 455 -16.99 -14.96 3.15
CA ALA A 455 -16.11 -15.22 2.01
C ALA A 455 -15.42 -16.59 2.14
N GLU A 456 -14.98 -16.96 3.36
CA GLU A 456 -14.40 -18.26 3.66
C GLU A 456 -15.45 -19.40 3.50
N TYR A 457 -16.67 -19.19 3.98
CA TYR A 457 -17.76 -20.15 3.86
C TYR A 457 -18.15 -20.41 2.41
N VAL A 458 -18.35 -19.35 1.62
CA VAL A 458 -18.66 -19.43 0.19
C VAL A 458 -17.57 -20.18 -0.58
N ALA A 459 -16.30 -19.88 -0.28
CA ALA A 459 -15.18 -20.59 -0.88
C ALA A 459 -15.12 -22.07 -0.46
N GLY A 460 -15.47 -22.37 0.79
CA GLY A 460 -15.48 -23.74 1.32
C GLY A 460 -16.57 -24.64 0.74
N VAL A 461 -17.59 -24.09 0.09
CA VAL A 461 -18.65 -24.83 -0.61
C VAL A 461 -18.21 -25.28 -2.01
N MET A 462 -17.13 -24.69 -2.54
CA MET A 462 -16.62 -25.01 -3.87
C MET A 462 -15.72 -26.25 -3.84
N ASP A 463 -15.74 -27.00 -4.93
CA ASP A 463 -14.84 -28.14 -5.09
C ASP A 463 -13.41 -27.70 -5.45
N GLN A 464 -12.46 -28.62 -5.23
CA GLN A 464 -11.05 -28.33 -5.56
C GLN A 464 -10.87 -28.16 -7.07
N GLY A 465 -10.24 -27.05 -7.47
CA GLY A 465 -9.98 -26.72 -8.88
C GLY A 465 -11.07 -25.88 -9.54
N GLU A 466 -12.23 -25.73 -8.91
CA GLU A 466 -13.25 -24.81 -9.39
C GLU A 466 -12.91 -23.36 -9.08
N SER A 467 -13.58 -22.45 -9.77
CA SER A 467 -13.42 -21.00 -9.62
C SER A 467 -14.74 -20.35 -9.23
N ILE A 468 -14.67 -19.24 -8.50
CA ILE A 468 -15.82 -18.39 -8.16
C ILE A 468 -15.76 -17.11 -8.97
N ALA A 469 -16.83 -16.77 -9.69
CA ALA A 469 -16.98 -15.42 -10.24
C ALA A 469 -17.55 -14.48 -9.18
N THR A 470 -16.92 -13.33 -8.95
CA THR A 470 -17.30 -12.41 -7.86
C THR A 470 -16.90 -10.96 -8.15
N ASP A 471 -17.57 -10.03 -7.49
CA ASP A 471 -17.23 -8.61 -7.46
C ASP A 471 -16.07 -8.30 -6.50
N ILE A 472 -15.70 -9.24 -5.60
CA ILE A 472 -14.63 -9.09 -4.61
C ILE A 472 -13.60 -10.25 -4.67
N PRO A 473 -12.97 -10.52 -5.82
CA PRO A 473 -12.12 -11.70 -5.98
C PRO A 473 -10.90 -11.72 -5.03
N TRP A 474 -10.39 -10.56 -4.62
CA TRP A 474 -9.31 -10.46 -3.65
C TRP A 474 -9.68 -11.03 -2.27
N ALA A 475 -10.93 -10.86 -1.84
CA ALA A 475 -11.38 -11.35 -0.54
C ALA A 475 -11.59 -12.87 -0.55
N THR A 476 -12.23 -13.42 -1.58
CA THR A 476 -12.41 -14.87 -1.72
C THR A 476 -11.08 -15.60 -1.95
N ALA A 477 -10.14 -14.97 -2.66
CA ALA A 477 -8.79 -15.50 -2.82
C ALA A 477 -8.00 -15.44 -1.50
N TRP A 478 -8.09 -14.36 -0.71
CA TRP A 478 -7.34 -14.22 0.53
C TRP A 478 -7.92 -15.10 1.66
N TYR A 479 -9.21 -14.97 1.94
CA TYR A 479 -9.85 -15.70 3.05
C TYR A 479 -10.16 -17.15 2.71
N GLY A 480 -10.62 -17.42 1.49
CA GLY A 480 -11.07 -18.75 1.06
C GLY A 480 -9.99 -19.57 0.34
N ASN A 481 -8.86 -18.98 -0.01
CA ASN A 481 -7.81 -19.63 -0.83
C ASN A 481 -8.33 -20.23 -2.13
N GLN A 482 -9.36 -19.62 -2.71
CA GLN A 482 -10.05 -20.08 -3.90
C GLN A 482 -9.67 -19.25 -5.13
N THR A 483 -9.55 -19.89 -6.30
CA THR A 483 -9.40 -19.18 -7.56
C THR A 483 -10.66 -18.35 -7.80
N SER A 484 -10.49 -17.04 -7.92
CA SER A 484 -11.58 -16.08 -7.93
C SER A 484 -11.48 -15.17 -9.15
N ILE A 485 -12.54 -15.14 -9.94
CA ILE A 485 -12.62 -14.41 -11.20
C ILE A 485 -13.34 -13.09 -10.94
N LEU A 486 -12.73 -11.98 -11.29
CA LEU A 486 -13.40 -10.68 -11.26
C LEU A 486 -14.57 -10.70 -12.24
N LEU A 487 -15.74 -10.30 -11.77
CA LEU A 487 -16.94 -10.24 -12.57
C LEU A 487 -16.70 -9.46 -13.88
N PRO A 488 -16.83 -10.09 -15.05
CA PRO A 488 -16.60 -9.41 -16.34
C PRO A 488 -17.64 -8.32 -16.61
N GLY A 489 -17.36 -7.45 -17.56
CA GLY A 489 -18.26 -6.36 -17.95
C GLY A 489 -19.59 -6.83 -18.55
N HIS A 490 -19.59 -7.98 -19.23
CA HIS A 490 -20.76 -8.58 -19.86
C HIS A 490 -20.98 -10.01 -19.39
N VAL A 491 -22.24 -10.43 -19.33
CA VAL A 491 -22.62 -11.82 -18.94
C VAL A 491 -22.01 -12.86 -19.87
N ASP A 492 -22.01 -12.59 -21.18
CA ASP A 492 -21.45 -13.50 -22.19
C ASP A 492 -19.93 -13.73 -22.02
N ASP A 493 -19.22 -12.78 -21.42
CA ASP A 493 -17.79 -12.92 -21.18
C ASP A 493 -17.51 -14.00 -20.12
N LEU A 494 -18.48 -14.28 -19.22
CA LEU A 494 -18.37 -15.37 -18.29
C LEU A 494 -18.37 -16.72 -19.01
N GLN A 495 -19.24 -16.89 -20.02
CA GLN A 495 -19.26 -18.09 -20.86
C GLN A 495 -17.93 -18.23 -21.63
N ARG A 496 -17.38 -17.13 -22.16
CA ARG A 496 -16.08 -17.17 -22.85
C ARG A 496 -14.94 -17.61 -21.92
N LEU A 497 -15.00 -17.26 -20.62
CA LEU A 497 -14.04 -17.73 -19.63
C LEU A 497 -14.19 -19.23 -19.37
N THR A 498 -15.42 -19.75 -19.34
CA THR A 498 -15.68 -21.19 -19.26
C THR A 498 -15.19 -21.93 -20.51
N GLU A 499 -15.41 -21.39 -21.71
CA GLU A 499 -14.89 -21.94 -22.97
C GLU A 499 -13.35 -21.99 -23.02
N ARG A 500 -12.67 -21.11 -22.26
CA ARG A 500 -11.21 -21.15 -22.09
C ARG A 500 -10.73 -22.21 -21.12
N GLY A 501 -11.64 -22.89 -20.44
CA GLY A 501 -11.33 -23.97 -19.51
C GLY A 501 -11.35 -23.58 -18.04
N PHE A 502 -11.84 -22.39 -17.68
CA PHE A 502 -12.13 -22.09 -16.28
C PHE A 502 -13.40 -22.83 -15.86
N ASP A 503 -13.28 -23.66 -14.84
CA ASP A 503 -14.43 -24.34 -14.24
C ASP A 503 -15.08 -23.41 -13.20
N ILE A 504 -16.10 -22.67 -13.64
CA ILE A 504 -16.77 -21.67 -12.81
C ILE A 504 -18.01 -22.31 -12.19
N GLY A 505 -17.88 -22.78 -10.96
CA GLY A 505 -18.96 -23.49 -10.26
C GLY A 505 -19.92 -22.58 -9.49
N GLY A 506 -19.56 -21.30 -9.28
CA GLY A 506 -20.41 -20.38 -8.50
C GLY A 506 -20.22 -18.89 -8.83
N LEU A 507 -21.27 -18.14 -8.50
CA LEU A 507 -21.33 -16.68 -8.63
C LEU A 507 -21.63 -16.09 -7.24
N TYR A 508 -20.70 -15.32 -6.70
CA TYR A 508 -20.85 -14.65 -5.41
C TYR A 508 -20.81 -13.13 -5.60
N LEU A 509 -21.89 -12.46 -5.25
CA LEU A 509 -22.09 -11.04 -5.43
C LEU A 509 -22.38 -10.37 -4.08
N THR A 510 -21.73 -9.22 -3.85
CA THR A 510 -21.86 -8.43 -2.64
C THR A 510 -22.46 -7.05 -2.91
N GLN A 511 -22.52 -6.20 -1.89
CA GLN A 511 -22.91 -4.80 -2.07
C GLN A 511 -21.95 -4.00 -2.96
N ALA A 512 -20.72 -4.47 -3.17
CA ALA A 512 -19.77 -3.81 -4.08
C ALA A 512 -20.29 -3.72 -5.51
N LEU A 513 -21.21 -4.61 -5.90
CA LEU A 513 -21.90 -4.53 -7.19
C LEU A 513 -22.69 -3.23 -7.36
N SER A 514 -23.11 -2.60 -6.27
CA SER A 514 -23.81 -1.30 -6.26
C SER A 514 -22.86 -0.11 -6.32
N ASP A 515 -21.56 -0.31 -6.24
CA ASP A 515 -20.57 0.75 -6.32
C ASP A 515 -20.54 1.38 -7.73
N LYS A 516 -20.15 2.68 -7.79
CA LYS A 516 -20.16 3.43 -9.05
C LYS A 516 -19.49 2.74 -10.24
N PRO A 517 -18.31 2.09 -10.11
CA PRO A 517 -17.66 1.41 -11.23
C PRO A 517 -18.56 0.34 -11.86
N TYR A 518 -19.14 -0.53 -11.04
CA TYR A 518 -20.04 -1.59 -11.51
C TYR A 518 -21.35 -1.03 -12.06
N MET A 519 -21.95 -0.05 -11.36
CA MET A 519 -23.19 0.61 -11.82
C MET A 519 -23.01 1.32 -13.15
N SER A 520 -21.85 1.95 -13.37
CA SER A 520 -21.54 2.58 -14.66
C SER A 520 -21.43 1.55 -15.79
N GLY A 521 -20.75 0.43 -15.55
CA GLY A 521 -20.64 -0.67 -16.49
C GLY A 521 -21.99 -1.32 -16.77
N LEU A 522 -22.81 -1.52 -15.74
CA LEU A 522 -24.18 -2.04 -15.88
C LEU A 522 -25.07 -1.10 -16.69
N ALA A 523 -25.00 0.20 -16.44
CA ALA A 523 -25.76 1.20 -17.18
C ALA A 523 -25.35 1.27 -18.65
N ALA A 524 -24.06 1.17 -18.94
CA ALA A 524 -23.54 1.13 -20.30
C ALA A 524 -24.01 -0.12 -21.07
N SER A 525 -24.18 -1.24 -20.36
CA SER A 525 -24.66 -2.50 -20.95
C SER A 525 -26.19 -2.63 -21.00
N TYR A 526 -26.93 -1.66 -20.42
CA TYR A 526 -28.40 -1.70 -20.32
C TYR A 526 -29.13 -1.88 -21.65
N ALA A 527 -28.57 -1.40 -22.73
CA ALA A 527 -29.13 -1.53 -24.08
C ALA A 527 -28.91 -2.91 -24.73
N SER A 528 -28.25 -3.84 -24.03
CA SER A 528 -27.98 -5.19 -24.53
C SER A 528 -28.60 -6.25 -23.61
N ASP A 529 -29.06 -7.37 -24.19
CA ASP A 529 -29.51 -8.55 -23.45
C ASP A 529 -28.39 -9.20 -22.62
N ARG A 530 -27.20 -8.62 -22.62
CA ARG A 530 -25.95 -9.08 -21.99
C ARG A 530 -25.66 -8.42 -20.64
N SER A 531 -26.67 -7.76 -20.07
CA SER A 531 -26.53 -6.96 -18.86
C SER A 531 -26.59 -7.81 -17.59
N TRP A 532 -25.84 -7.39 -16.55
CA TRP A 532 -25.95 -7.91 -15.18
C TRP A 532 -27.18 -7.37 -14.42
N LEU A 533 -27.93 -6.41 -14.97
CA LEU A 533 -29.09 -5.76 -14.32
C LEU A 533 -30.18 -6.74 -13.83
N PRO A 534 -30.52 -7.83 -14.52
CA PRO A 534 -31.48 -8.79 -14.01
C PRO A 534 -31.10 -9.37 -12.63
N LEU A 535 -29.80 -9.58 -12.38
CA LEU A 535 -29.33 -10.08 -11.08
C LEU A 535 -29.53 -9.07 -9.94
N LEU A 536 -29.44 -7.77 -10.21
CA LEU A 536 -29.79 -6.74 -9.22
C LEU A 536 -31.27 -6.80 -8.82
N ASN A 537 -32.12 -7.21 -9.75
CA ASN A 537 -33.55 -7.46 -9.53
C ASN A 537 -33.84 -8.89 -9.03
N ARG A 538 -32.80 -9.63 -8.61
CA ARG A 538 -32.87 -11.03 -8.18
C ARG A 538 -33.47 -11.98 -9.24
N GLN A 539 -33.31 -11.64 -10.51
CA GLN A 539 -33.70 -12.48 -11.65
C GLN A 539 -32.43 -13.05 -12.27
N VAL A 540 -32.31 -14.37 -12.29
CA VAL A 540 -31.17 -15.04 -12.92
C VAL A 540 -31.37 -15.04 -14.42
N PRO A 541 -30.44 -14.44 -15.24
CA PRO A 541 -30.51 -14.53 -16.70
C PRO A 541 -30.51 -15.97 -17.15
N THR A 542 -31.35 -16.32 -18.13
CA THR A 542 -31.46 -17.68 -18.69
C THR A 542 -30.17 -18.20 -19.33
N ALA A 543 -29.26 -17.30 -19.67
CA ALA A 543 -27.92 -17.60 -20.19
C ALA A 543 -26.94 -18.12 -19.13
N LEU A 544 -27.25 -17.97 -17.83
CA LEU A 544 -26.39 -18.41 -16.74
C LEU A 544 -26.81 -19.78 -16.21
N PRO A 545 -25.86 -20.71 -16.00
CA PRO A 545 -26.15 -22.04 -15.47
C PRO A 545 -26.42 -22.06 -13.95
N TYR A 546 -26.22 -20.91 -13.25
CA TYR A 546 -26.26 -20.82 -11.79
C TYR A 546 -27.71 -20.64 -11.30
N VAL A 547 -28.42 -21.72 -11.11
CA VAL A 547 -29.84 -21.71 -10.74
C VAL A 547 -30.11 -22.06 -9.26
N HIS A 548 -29.07 -22.54 -8.55
CA HIS A 548 -29.21 -22.91 -7.15
C HIS A 548 -28.69 -21.79 -6.25
N GLY A 549 -29.55 -21.17 -5.46
CA GLY A 549 -29.22 -20.10 -4.53
C GLY A 549 -29.05 -20.61 -3.10
N LEU A 550 -27.96 -20.25 -2.44
CA LEU A 550 -27.74 -20.48 -1.03
C LEU A 550 -28.15 -19.26 -0.22
N VAL A 551 -28.97 -19.46 0.79
CA VAL A 551 -29.33 -18.40 1.75
C VAL A 551 -28.14 -18.19 2.69
N LEU A 552 -27.53 -17.00 2.61
CA LEU A 552 -26.41 -16.63 3.46
C LEU A 552 -26.87 -16.21 4.87
N PRO A 553 -25.98 -16.29 5.88
CA PRO A 553 -26.28 -15.89 7.25
C PRO A 553 -26.85 -14.47 7.38
N GLU A 554 -27.51 -14.15 8.51
CA GLU A 554 -28.23 -12.88 8.71
C GLU A 554 -27.42 -11.62 8.41
N GLY A 555 -26.13 -11.61 8.68
CA GLY A 555 -25.22 -10.50 8.37
C GLY A 555 -24.85 -10.31 6.89
N ALA A 556 -25.27 -11.23 6.01
CA ALA A 556 -24.97 -11.24 4.58
C ALA A 556 -26.22 -11.44 3.70
N ARG A 557 -27.42 -11.11 4.22
CA ARG A 557 -28.71 -11.31 3.51
C ARG A 557 -28.84 -10.48 2.23
N ASP A 558 -28.10 -9.43 2.10
CA ASP A 558 -28.02 -8.56 0.94
C ASP A 558 -27.02 -9.06 -0.12
N GLN A 559 -26.30 -10.12 0.19
CA GLN A 559 -25.38 -10.78 -0.71
C GLN A 559 -26.07 -11.96 -1.41
N LEU A 560 -25.60 -12.30 -2.61
CA LEU A 560 -26.14 -13.37 -3.44
C LEU A 560 -25.06 -14.39 -3.74
N PHE A 561 -25.32 -15.67 -3.41
CA PHE A 561 -24.47 -16.78 -3.81
C PHE A 561 -25.29 -17.79 -4.60
N LEU A 562 -24.91 -17.99 -5.85
CA LEU A 562 -25.54 -18.91 -6.80
C LEU A 562 -24.53 -19.95 -7.26
N THR A 563 -25.00 -21.20 -7.47
CA THR A 563 -24.18 -22.31 -7.94
C THR A 563 -24.85 -23.04 -9.10
N ASP A 564 -24.05 -23.74 -9.88
CA ASP A 564 -24.51 -24.58 -11.02
C ASP A 564 -25.25 -25.83 -10.57
N ARG A 565 -24.95 -26.36 -9.38
CA ARG A 565 -25.54 -27.55 -8.79
C ARG A 565 -25.75 -27.37 -7.28
N ILE A 566 -26.58 -28.18 -6.66
CA ILE A 566 -26.74 -28.23 -5.22
C ILE A 566 -25.45 -28.78 -4.61
N ARG A 567 -24.79 -27.99 -3.76
CA ARG A 567 -23.50 -28.31 -3.12
C ARG A 567 -23.60 -28.44 -1.60
N TRP A 568 -24.76 -28.20 -1.05
CA TRP A 568 -25.08 -28.36 0.36
C TRP A 568 -26.04 -29.53 0.52
N GLU A 569 -25.73 -30.45 1.40
CA GLU A 569 -26.67 -31.44 1.91
C GLU A 569 -27.75 -30.73 2.74
N SER A 570 -28.93 -31.34 2.87
CA SER A 570 -30.08 -30.69 3.50
C SER A 570 -29.70 -29.96 4.80
N LEU A 571 -30.29 -28.80 5.06
CA LEU A 571 -30.05 -27.92 6.20
C LEU A 571 -30.01 -28.60 7.59
N ASP A 572 -30.42 -29.85 7.67
CA ASP A 572 -30.43 -30.70 8.88
C ASP A 572 -29.04 -31.26 9.26
N GLU A 573 -28.02 -31.15 8.37
CA GLU A 573 -26.68 -31.71 8.60
C GLU A 573 -25.56 -30.64 8.74
N LEU A 574 -25.89 -29.35 8.64
CA LEU A 574 -24.92 -28.33 8.94
C LEU A 574 -24.62 -28.32 10.44
N PRO A 575 -23.35 -28.47 10.87
CA PRO A 575 -23.01 -28.28 12.27
C PRO A 575 -23.48 -26.89 12.67
N VAL A 576 -24.42 -26.82 13.59
CA VAL A 576 -24.87 -25.60 14.22
C VAL A 576 -23.60 -24.97 14.84
N VAL A 577 -23.02 -24.01 14.18
CA VAL A 577 -22.04 -23.13 14.84
C VAL A 577 -22.87 -22.39 15.87
N ASP A 578 -22.74 -22.79 17.13
CA ASP A 578 -23.39 -22.12 18.25
C ASP A 578 -23.15 -20.62 18.11
N ALA A 579 -24.16 -19.89 17.67
CA ALA A 579 -24.18 -18.46 17.77
C ALA A 579 -24.01 -18.14 19.25
N PRO A 580 -23.09 -17.25 19.66
CA PRO A 580 -22.96 -16.87 21.05
C PRO A 580 -24.31 -16.40 21.50
N THR A 581 -24.93 -17.19 22.38
CA THR A 581 -26.25 -16.90 22.94
C THR A 581 -26.19 -15.53 23.56
N ASN A 582 -27.08 -14.63 23.18
CA ASN A 582 -27.25 -13.26 23.73
C ASN A 582 -27.38 -13.22 25.26
N ALA A 583 -27.46 -14.37 25.95
CA ALA A 583 -27.42 -14.49 27.39
C ALA A 583 -26.05 -14.09 28.00
N GLN A 584 -24.93 -14.22 27.28
CA GLN A 584 -23.63 -13.78 27.80
C GLN A 584 -23.34 -12.29 27.56
N ALA A 585 -23.98 -11.66 26.60
CA ALA A 585 -23.88 -10.21 26.38
C ALA A 585 -24.64 -9.40 27.45
N HIS A 586 -25.73 -9.92 27.99
CA HIS A 586 -26.48 -9.29 29.08
C HIS A 586 -25.85 -9.49 30.46
N ALA A 587 -25.07 -10.55 30.68
CA ALA A 587 -24.35 -10.76 31.95
C ALA A 587 -23.11 -9.82 32.10
N ALA A 588 -22.52 -9.39 31.00
CA ALA A 588 -21.41 -8.42 31.01
C ALA A 588 -21.86 -6.95 31.12
N ALA A 589 -23.12 -6.63 30.80
CA ALA A 589 -23.68 -5.28 30.90
C ALA A 589 -24.40 -4.99 32.22
N GLY A 590 -24.64 -5.99 33.07
CA GLY A 590 -25.37 -5.85 34.34
C GLY A 590 -24.52 -5.68 35.60
N GLY A 591 -23.19 -5.58 35.48
CA GLY A 591 -22.22 -5.63 36.58
C GLY A 591 -21.62 -4.31 37.05
N SER A 592 -22.20 -3.14 36.72
CA SER A 592 -21.68 -1.86 37.22
C SER A 592 -22.79 -0.85 37.55
N ALA A 593 -23.64 -1.21 38.53
CA ALA A 593 -24.48 -0.25 39.21
C ALA A 593 -24.65 -0.69 40.67
N SER A 594 -23.65 -0.47 41.51
CA SER A 594 -23.72 -0.19 42.96
C SER A 594 -22.33 -0.17 43.57
N LEU A 595 -21.73 0.98 43.66
CA LEU A 595 -21.02 1.62 44.78
C LEU A 595 -20.26 2.83 44.25
#